data_226f21b28a96fc7f2d2b15e3c83d8d3b
#
_entry.id   226f21b28a96fc7f2d2b15e3c83d8d3b
#
_cell.length_a   1.000
_cell.length_b   1.000
_cell.length_c   1.000
_cell.angle_alpha   90.00
_cell.angle_beta   90.00
_cell.angle_gamma   90.00
#
_symmetry.space_group_name_H-M   'P 1'
#
loop_
_entity.id
_entity.type
_entity.pdbx_description
1 polymer ?
#
loop_
_entity_poly.entity_id
_entity_poly.type
_entity_poly.pdbx_seq_one_letter_code
_entity_poly.pdbx_strand_id
1 'polypeptide(L)'
;AGQTVFLQTEDALIAALHRRQTHGDTLSALIAATQSAHQSLNDALERGRDKLLEYNSFRPAIAQRLYQEARAQDADPTLPEYMETVFDCCGVHVEEHRTGSYLIEPSEHMSIPFPGLDDDGSVITYVRNVALANEDMHFLTWEHPMVTHAMERILNHESGNAVVAALKHKKVQPGTLLLETLFVLEASGQNVQQSNRYLPPAVIRILLDEQGNDDYPYLDHDSVNQHLQPVAAAIAKQVIQLKEDAICELLTASEQAAAMQAPQLIAAAEARIQQTFTPEIERLKALQQVNPNVREEEIQFFEQQLQQLTAALKSSNLRLDAVRVIVAT
;
A
#
# COMPACT_ATOMS: atom_id res chain seq x y z
N ALA A 1 24.80 -34.36 10.82
CA ALA A 1 25.51 -33.48 11.79
C ALA A 1 25.64 -34.12 13.18
N GLY A 2 24.55 -34.54 13.82
CA GLY A 2 24.62 -35.25 15.12
C GLY A 2 25.41 -36.56 15.04
N GLN A 3 25.33 -37.26 13.92
CA GLN A 3 26.05 -38.50 13.69
C GLN A 3 27.57 -38.27 13.53
N THR A 4 28.01 -37.17 12.96
CA THR A 4 29.43 -36.80 12.77
C THR A 4 30.07 -36.41 14.11
N VAL A 5 29.36 -35.65 14.96
CA VAL A 5 29.82 -35.31 16.30
C VAL A 5 29.87 -36.56 17.19
N PHE A 6 28.90 -37.46 17.08
CA PHE A 6 28.86 -38.71 17.81
C PHE A 6 30.05 -39.60 17.42
N LEU A 7 30.35 -39.78 16.13
CA LEU A 7 31.49 -40.57 15.64
C LEU A 7 32.85 -39.99 16.07
N GLN A 8 32.98 -38.66 16.14
CA GLN A 8 34.20 -38.01 16.60
C GLN A 8 34.42 -38.12 18.12
N THR A 9 33.34 -38.32 18.88
CA THR A 9 33.39 -38.44 20.35
C THR A 9 33.22 -39.87 20.86
N GLU A 10 32.95 -40.84 19.96
CA GLU A 10 32.70 -42.23 20.31
C GLU A 10 33.91 -42.87 21.02
N ASP A 11 35.12 -42.68 20.51
CA ASP A 11 36.34 -43.19 21.12
C ASP A 11 36.61 -42.56 22.51
N ALA A 12 36.28 -41.29 22.67
CA ALA A 12 36.40 -40.59 23.96
C ALA A 12 35.36 -41.08 24.97
N LEU A 13 34.15 -41.39 24.52
CA LEU A 13 33.06 -41.95 25.32
C LEU A 13 33.38 -43.38 25.76
N ILE A 14 33.87 -44.23 24.84
CA ILE A 14 34.30 -45.61 25.11
C ILE A 14 35.47 -45.60 26.09
N ALA A 15 36.47 -44.72 25.92
CA ALA A 15 37.59 -44.57 26.83
C ALA A 15 37.15 -44.09 28.22
N ALA A 16 36.18 -43.22 28.33
CA ALA A 16 35.61 -42.77 29.60
C ALA A 16 34.83 -43.85 30.32
N LEU A 17 34.06 -44.67 29.58
CA LEU A 17 33.31 -45.81 30.13
C LEU A 17 34.21 -46.93 30.62
N HIS A 18 35.29 -47.22 29.89
CA HIS A 18 36.24 -48.25 30.27
C HIS A 18 37.08 -47.91 31.52
N ARG A 19 37.37 -46.63 31.80
CA ARG A 19 38.18 -46.20 32.92
C ARG A 19 37.48 -46.19 34.27
N ARG A 20 36.21 -46.51 34.38
CA ARG A 20 35.40 -46.52 35.62
C ARG A 20 35.69 -45.38 36.62
N GLN A 21 36.35 -44.34 36.19
CA GLN A 21 36.62 -43.17 37.00
C GLN A 21 35.64 -42.07 36.60
N THR A 22 34.71 -41.85 37.48
CA THR A 22 33.76 -40.73 37.44
C THR A 22 34.50 -39.42 37.66
N HIS A 23 35.15 -38.91 36.64
CA HIS A 23 35.53 -37.51 36.65
C HIS A 23 34.41 -36.72 35.95
N GLY A 24 33.63 -36.02 36.74
CA GLY A 24 32.60 -35.12 36.29
C GLY A 24 33.09 -34.11 35.24
N ASP A 25 34.38 -33.81 35.26
CA ASP A 25 35.04 -32.88 34.33
C ASP A 25 35.03 -33.37 32.87
N THR A 26 35.21 -34.67 32.63
CA THR A 26 35.23 -35.21 31.25
C THR A 26 33.81 -35.24 30.63
N LEU A 27 32.80 -35.53 31.43
CA LEU A 27 31.42 -35.50 30.99
C LEU A 27 30.96 -34.06 30.74
N SER A 28 31.30 -33.15 31.63
CA SER A 28 31.01 -31.74 31.49
C SER A 28 31.69 -31.13 30.26
N ALA A 29 32.94 -31.50 29.98
CA ALA A 29 33.68 -31.09 28.79
C ALA A 29 33.03 -31.61 27.48
N LEU A 30 32.56 -32.86 27.49
CA LEU A 30 31.88 -33.48 26.37
C LEU A 30 30.53 -32.80 26.10
N ILE A 31 29.76 -32.50 27.15
CA ILE A 31 28.48 -31.77 27.03
C ILE A 31 28.73 -30.36 26.46
N ALA A 32 29.74 -29.64 26.98
CA ALA A 32 30.10 -28.32 26.50
C ALA A 32 30.55 -28.33 25.03
N ALA A 33 31.38 -29.30 24.64
CA ALA A 33 31.80 -29.47 23.24
C ALA A 33 30.62 -29.79 22.31
N THR A 34 29.69 -30.65 22.75
CA THR A 34 28.49 -30.99 21.99
C THR A 34 27.57 -29.80 21.85
N GLN A 35 27.36 -29.01 22.91
CA GLN A 35 26.57 -27.76 22.86
C GLN A 35 27.22 -26.74 21.94
N SER A 36 28.54 -26.55 22.02
CA SER A 36 29.26 -25.62 21.12
C SER A 36 29.17 -26.04 19.66
N ALA A 37 29.33 -27.35 19.36
CA ALA A 37 29.18 -27.87 18.01
C ALA A 37 27.73 -27.74 17.49
N HIS A 38 26.75 -27.97 18.33
CA HIS A 38 25.33 -27.78 18.00
C HIS A 38 25.03 -26.31 17.70
N GLN A 39 25.54 -25.41 18.51
CA GLN A 39 25.36 -23.97 18.34
C GLN A 39 26.04 -23.47 17.05
N SER A 40 27.27 -23.89 16.78
CA SER A 40 28.00 -23.57 15.55
C SER A 40 27.30 -24.11 14.30
N LEU A 41 26.68 -25.30 14.40
CA LEU A 41 25.92 -25.88 13.33
C LEU A 41 24.61 -25.10 13.07
N ASN A 42 23.89 -24.74 14.14
CA ASN A 42 22.68 -23.92 14.00
C ASN A 42 23.00 -22.55 13.39
N ASP A 43 24.07 -21.90 13.82
CA ASP A 43 24.52 -20.63 13.26
C ASP A 43 24.93 -20.75 11.77
N ALA A 44 25.51 -21.89 11.39
CA ALA A 44 25.86 -22.17 10.00
C ALA A 44 24.62 -22.46 9.15
N LEU A 45 23.63 -23.20 9.70
CA LEU A 45 22.34 -23.46 9.04
C LEU A 45 21.53 -22.18 8.89
N GLU A 46 21.52 -21.32 9.90
CA GLU A 46 20.81 -20.02 9.83
C GLU A 46 21.46 -19.07 8.81
N ARG A 47 22.80 -19.06 8.72
CA ARG A 47 23.51 -18.28 7.70
C ARG A 47 23.30 -18.80 6.29
N GLY A 48 23.14 -20.11 6.12
CA GLY A 48 22.85 -20.75 4.82
C GLY A 48 21.36 -20.86 4.48
N ARG A 49 20.48 -20.34 5.33
CA ARG A 49 19.03 -20.41 5.15
C ARG A 49 18.62 -19.49 4.00
N ASP A 50 17.90 -20.05 3.03
CA ASP A 50 17.32 -19.25 1.96
C ASP A 50 16.16 -18.43 2.52
N LYS A 51 16.37 -17.13 2.66
CA LYS A 51 15.34 -16.20 3.17
C LYS A 51 14.08 -16.20 2.30
N LEU A 52 14.19 -16.47 1.00
CA LEU A 52 13.05 -16.55 0.12
C LEU A 52 12.17 -17.75 0.46
N LEU A 53 12.78 -18.90 0.77
CA LEU A 53 12.05 -20.07 1.28
C LEU A 53 11.43 -19.80 2.63
N GLU A 54 12.11 -19.04 3.49
CA GLU A 54 11.55 -18.63 4.78
C GLU A 54 10.38 -17.66 4.63
N TYR A 55 10.45 -16.71 3.70
CA TYR A 55 9.33 -15.81 3.41
C TYR A 55 8.12 -16.55 2.83
N ASN A 56 8.34 -17.61 2.07
CA ASN A 56 7.28 -18.45 1.51
C ASN A 56 6.76 -19.52 2.49
N SER A 57 7.38 -19.69 3.65
CA SER A 57 6.92 -20.65 4.64
C SER A 57 5.71 -20.12 5.44
N PHE A 58 4.83 -21.03 5.85
CA PHE A 58 3.67 -20.68 6.66
C PHE A 58 4.08 -20.08 8.01
N ARG A 59 3.62 -18.84 8.27
CA ARG A 59 3.86 -18.10 9.51
C ARG A 59 2.53 -17.86 10.21
N PRO A 60 2.19 -18.62 11.26
CA PRO A 60 0.87 -18.53 11.89
C PRO A 60 0.45 -17.14 12.33
N ALA A 61 1.38 -16.36 12.92
CA ALA A 61 1.09 -15.00 13.37
C ALA A 61 0.77 -14.04 12.22
N ILE A 62 1.49 -14.15 11.09
CA ILE A 62 1.24 -13.34 9.89
C ILE A 62 -0.07 -13.77 9.24
N ALA A 63 -0.29 -15.07 9.10
CA ALA A 63 -1.52 -15.62 8.54
C ALA A 63 -2.76 -15.20 9.35
N GLN A 64 -2.66 -15.22 10.69
CA GLN A 64 -3.75 -14.78 11.56
C GLN A 64 -4.03 -13.27 11.41
N ARG A 65 -2.98 -12.45 11.29
CA ARG A 65 -3.15 -11.02 11.05
C ARG A 65 -3.83 -10.75 9.71
N LEU A 66 -3.34 -11.35 8.63
CA LEU A 66 -3.93 -11.20 7.30
C LEU A 66 -5.40 -11.67 7.26
N TYR A 67 -5.71 -12.77 7.96
CA TYR A 67 -7.09 -13.23 8.08
C TYR A 67 -7.99 -12.21 8.80
N GLN A 68 -7.48 -11.60 9.88
CA GLN A 68 -8.22 -10.58 10.61
C GLN A 68 -8.41 -9.30 9.78
N GLU A 69 -7.37 -8.86 9.06
CA GLU A 69 -7.43 -7.72 8.14
C GLU A 69 -8.44 -7.96 7.02
N ALA A 70 -8.43 -9.15 6.39
CA ALA A 70 -9.41 -9.51 5.37
C ALA A 70 -10.84 -9.52 5.90
N ARG A 71 -11.05 -10.07 7.11
CA ARG A 71 -12.38 -10.01 7.75
C ARG A 71 -12.83 -8.61 8.10
N ALA A 72 -11.91 -7.74 8.49
CA ALA A 72 -12.22 -6.35 8.76
C ALA A 72 -12.63 -5.62 7.48
N GLN A 73 -11.95 -5.87 6.36
CA GLN A 73 -12.34 -5.33 5.05
C GLN A 73 -13.70 -5.86 4.57
N ASP A 74 -13.99 -7.14 4.75
CA ASP A 74 -15.30 -7.72 4.39
C ASP A 74 -16.47 -7.10 5.18
N ALA A 75 -16.17 -6.53 6.37
CA ALA A 75 -17.16 -5.87 7.24
C ALA A 75 -17.21 -4.34 7.07
N ASP A 76 -16.31 -3.77 6.28
CA ASP A 76 -16.22 -2.32 6.07
C ASP A 76 -17.33 -1.85 5.12
N PRO A 77 -18.20 -0.90 5.53
CA PRO A 77 -19.27 -0.39 4.69
C PRO A 77 -18.78 0.59 3.62
N THR A 78 -17.52 0.99 3.63
CA THR A 78 -16.99 2.04 2.73
C THR A 78 -17.13 1.69 1.26
N LEU A 79 -16.89 0.43 0.88
CA LEU A 79 -17.06 0.00 -0.51
C LEU A 79 -18.53 -0.01 -0.96
N PRO A 80 -19.49 -0.59 -0.21
CA PRO A 80 -20.92 -0.46 -0.54
C PRO A 80 -21.38 0.99 -0.68
N GLU A 81 -21.04 1.85 0.27
CA GLU A 81 -21.41 3.29 0.25
C GLU A 81 -20.79 4.03 -0.96
N TYR A 82 -19.54 3.74 -1.28
CA TYR A 82 -18.86 4.27 -2.45
C TYR A 82 -19.58 3.84 -3.74
N MET A 83 -19.84 2.54 -3.89
CA MET A 83 -20.46 2.02 -5.12
C MET A 83 -21.91 2.45 -5.27
N GLU A 84 -22.68 2.59 -4.18
CA GLU A 84 -24.03 3.16 -4.21
C GLU A 84 -24.00 4.57 -4.78
N THR A 85 -23.08 5.42 -4.30
CA THR A 85 -22.91 6.78 -4.83
C THR A 85 -22.51 6.78 -6.30
N VAL A 86 -21.62 5.89 -6.71
CA VAL A 86 -21.16 5.77 -8.10
C VAL A 86 -22.29 5.29 -9.01
N PHE A 87 -23.07 4.30 -8.58
CA PHE A 87 -24.22 3.79 -9.33
C PHE A 87 -25.27 4.88 -9.53
N ASP A 88 -25.61 5.63 -8.48
CA ASP A 88 -26.55 6.75 -8.55
C ASP A 88 -26.05 7.83 -9.53
N CYS A 89 -24.79 8.25 -9.42
CA CYS A 89 -24.19 9.23 -10.33
C CYS A 89 -24.13 8.77 -11.78
N CYS A 90 -23.98 7.46 -12.03
CA CYS A 90 -23.88 6.90 -13.38
C CYS A 90 -25.23 6.49 -13.97
N GLY A 91 -26.31 6.57 -13.20
CA GLY A 91 -27.62 6.16 -13.64
C GLY A 91 -27.79 4.64 -13.69
N VAL A 92 -27.15 3.91 -12.80
CA VAL A 92 -27.37 2.47 -12.61
C VAL A 92 -28.51 2.29 -11.62
N HIS A 93 -29.50 1.49 -11.99
CA HIS A 93 -30.59 1.12 -11.08
C HIS A 93 -30.12 0.00 -10.17
N VAL A 94 -30.37 0.14 -8.86
CA VAL A 94 -29.97 -0.85 -7.85
C VAL A 94 -31.21 -1.29 -7.08
N GLU A 95 -31.48 -2.60 -7.06
CA GLU A 95 -32.59 -3.20 -6.32
C GLU A 95 -32.08 -4.34 -5.44
N GLU A 96 -32.61 -4.48 -4.21
CA GLU A 96 -32.31 -5.62 -3.36
C GLU A 96 -32.91 -6.90 -3.96
N HIS A 97 -32.04 -7.82 -4.38
CA HIS A 97 -32.46 -9.08 -5.01
C HIS A 97 -32.78 -10.15 -3.94
N ARG A 98 -31.88 -10.35 -2.99
CA ARG A 98 -32.01 -11.25 -1.83
C ARG A 98 -31.20 -10.69 -0.69
N THR A 99 -31.38 -11.21 0.51
CA THR A 99 -30.60 -10.78 1.69
C THR A 99 -29.10 -10.78 1.38
N GLY A 100 -28.49 -9.60 1.31
CA GLY A 100 -27.08 -9.39 1.04
C GLY A 100 -26.68 -9.48 -0.42
N SER A 101 -27.61 -9.42 -1.36
CA SER A 101 -27.31 -9.31 -2.80
C SER A 101 -28.22 -8.29 -3.47
N TYR A 102 -27.73 -7.67 -4.54
CA TYR A 102 -28.37 -6.60 -5.27
C TYR A 102 -28.40 -6.93 -6.77
N LEU A 103 -29.51 -6.63 -7.41
CA LEU A 103 -29.61 -6.60 -8.86
C LEU A 103 -29.28 -5.18 -9.31
N ILE A 104 -28.33 -5.06 -10.23
CA ILE A 104 -27.97 -3.79 -10.86
C ILE A 104 -28.32 -3.83 -12.33
N GLU A 105 -28.98 -2.78 -12.83
CA GLU A 105 -29.47 -2.70 -14.21
C GLU A 105 -29.21 -1.32 -14.79
N PRO A 106 -29.02 -1.20 -16.14
CA PRO A 106 -28.97 0.09 -16.79
C PRO A 106 -30.30 0.82 -16.64
N SER A 107 -30.30 2.08 -16.20
CA SER A 107 -31.52 2.90 -16.21
C SER A 107 -31.64 3.76 -17.48
N GLU A 108 -32.81 4.33 -17.71
CA GLU A 108 -33.04 5.28 -18.80
C GLU A 108 -32.18 6.57 -18.70
N HIS A 109 -31.61 6.82 -17.52
CA HIS A 109 -30.76 7.99 -17.26
C HIS A 109 -29.27 7.68 -17.49
N MET A 110 -28.90 6.42 -17.75
CA MET A 110 -27.55 6.05 -18.07
C MET A 110 -27.13 6.54 -19.44
N SER A 111 -26.32 7.59 -19.47
CA SER A 111 -25.83 8.19 -20.72
C SER A 111 -24.64 7.46 -21.35
N ILE A 112 -23.90 6.71 -20.57
CA ILE A 112 -22.71 5.96 -20.99
C ILE A 112 -22.71 4.60 -20.28
N PRO A 113 -22.47 3.48 -21.00
CA PRO A 113 -22.43 2.15 -20.40
C PRO A 113 -21.54 2.08 -19.15
N PHE A 114 -22.05 1.46 -18.10
CA PHE A 114 -21.27 1.29 -16.87
C PHE A 114 -20.29 0.12 -17.01
N PRO A 115 -19.00 0.26 -16.60
CA PRO A 115 -18.02 -0.80 -16.80
C PRO A 115 -18.40 -2.10 -16.10
N GLY A 116 -18.44 -3.20 -16.84
CA GLY A 116 -18.75 -4.52 -16.30
C GLY A 116 -20.23 -4.77 -15.95
N LEU A 117 -21.13 -3.89 -16.37
CA LEU A 117 -22.58 -4.09 -16.27
C LEU A 117 -23.08 -4.65 -17.60
N ASP A 118 -23.77 -5.77 -17.53
CA ASP A 118 -24.42 -6.39 -18.69
C ASP A 118 -25.73 -5.65 -19.06
N ASP A 119 -26.12 -5.71 -20.32
CA ASP A 119 -27.33 -5.06 -20.79
C ASP A 119 -28.61 -5.60 -20.11
N ASP A 120 -28.59 -6.88 -19.73
CA ASP A 120 -29.68 -7.56 -19.02
C ASP A 120 -29.60 -7.44 -17.50
N GLY A 121 -28.65 -6.65 -17.00
CA GLY A 121 -28.38 -6.51 -15.58
C GLY A 121 -27.41 -7.55 -15.03
N SER A 122 -26.92 -7.33 -13.83
CA SER A 122 -25.97 -8.21 -13.13
C SER A 122 -26.33 -8.31 -11.64
N VAL A 123 -26.11 -9.48 -11.04
CA VAL A 123 -26.33 -9.66 -9.61
C VAL A 123 -25.00 -9.52 -8.88
N ILE A 124 -24.96 -8.61 -7.92
CA ILE A 124 -23.76 -8.30 -7.12
C ILE A 124 -23.98 -8.62 -5.65
N THR A 125 -22.91 -8.85 -4.94
CA THR A 125 -22.91 -8.97 -3.48
C THR A 125 -21.61 -8.42 -2.89
N TYR A 126 -21.69 -7.87 -1.68
CA TYR A 126 -20.54 -7.48 -0.87
C TYR A 126 -20.25 -8.52 0.24
N VAL A 127 -21.04 -9.58 0.31
CA VAL A 127 -20.95 -10.60 1.37
C VAL A 127 -20.28 -11.86 0.82
N ARG A 128 -19.06 -12.13 1.26
CA ARG A 128 -18.25 -13.28 0.80
C ARG A 128 -18.98 -14.62 0.88
N ASN A 129 -19.69 -14.89 1.96
CA ASN A 129 -20.40 -16.15 2.13
C ASN A 129 -21.57 -16.30 1.15
N VAL A 130 -22.20 -15.20 0.74
CA VAL A 130 -23.24 -15.19 -0.28
C VAL A 130 -22.65 -15.50 -1.65
N ALA A 131 -21.52 -14.86 -1.98
CA ALA A 131 -20.79 -15.11 -3.22
C ALA A 131 -20.30 -16.57 -3.33
N LEU A 132 -19.77 -17.14 -2.27
CA LEU A 132 -19.29 -18.53 -2.24
C LEU A 132 -20.42 -19.55 -2.44
N ALA A 133 -21.65 -19.19 -2.09
CA ALA A 133 -22.82 -20.04 -2.25
C ALA A 133 -23.50 -19.89 -3.63
N ASN A 134 -23.14 -18.88 -4.42
CA ASN A 134 -23.81 -18.53 -5.69
C ASN A 134 -22.76 -18.12 -6.72
N GLU A 135 -22.45 -19.02 -7.65
CA GLU A 135 -21.41 -18.80 -8.66
C GLU A 135 -21.77 -17.71 -9.68
N ASP A 136 -23.06 -17.43 -9.87
CA ASP A 136 -23.57 -16.45 -10.84
C ASP A 136 -23.54 -14.99 -10.30
N MET A 137 -23.10 -14.79 -9.05
CA MET A 137 -23.05 -13.48 -8.43
C MET A 137 -21.64 -12.88 -8.47
N HIS A 138 -21.55 -11.62 -8.83
CA HIS A 138 -20.30 -10.86 -8.75
C HIS A 138 -20.01 -10.46 -7.30
N PHE A 139 -18.91 -10.95 -6.74
CA PHE A 139 -18.45 -10.51 -5.43
C PHE A 139 -17.63 -9.22 -5.57
N LEU A 140 -18.20 -8.11 -5.16
CA LEU A 140 -17.52 -6.81 -5.23
C LEU A 140 -16.53 -6.66 -4.07
N THR A 141 -15.28 -6.47 -4.44
CA THR A 141 -14.16 -6.06 -3.58
C THR A 141 -13.49 -4.84 -4.22
N TRP A 142 -12.59 -4.18 -3.51
CA TRP A 142 -11.84 -3.05 -4.06
C TRP A 142 -11.03 -3.42 -5.32
N GLU A 143 -10.67 -4.69 -5.49
CA GLU A 143 -9.92 -5.23 -6.64
C GLU A 143 -10.82 -5.74 -7.77
N HIS A 144 -12.15 -5.76 -7.56
CA HIS A 144 -13.07 -6.24 -8.59
C HIS A 144 -13.01 -5.33 -9.83
N PRO A 145 -12.97 -5.89 -11.07
CA PRO A 145 -12.85 -5.09 -12.31
C PRO A 145 -13.91 -3.99 -12.44
N MET A 146 -15.14 -4.25 -12.04
CA MET A 146 -16.20 -3.24 -12.05
C MET A 146 -15.86 -2.04 -11.17
N VAL A 147 -15.29 -2.27 -9.98
CA VAL A 147 -14.90 -1.23 -9.03
C VAL A 147 -13.68 -0.47 -9.54
N THR A 148 -12.63 -1.17 -9.96
CA THR A 148 -11.41 -0.54 -10.49
C THR A 148 -11.67 0.29 -11.75
N HIS A 149 -12.46 -0.22 -12.69
CA HIS A 149 -12.83 0.56 -13.88
C HIS A 149 -13.73 1.75 -13.55
N ALA A 150 -14.62 1.64 -12.55
CA ALA A 150 -15.40 2.78 -12.07
C ALA A 150 -14.49 3.88 -11.49
N MET A 151 -13.48 3.49 -10.69
CA MET A 151 -12.47 4.43 -10.19
C MET A 151 -11.66 5.06 -11.32
N GLU A 152 -11.14 4.25 -12.26
CA GLU A 152 -10.41 4.75 -13.42
C GLU A 152 -11.23 5.74 -14.23
N ARG A 153 -12.52 5.47 -14.42
CA ARG A 153 -13.42 6.37 -15.12
C ARG A 153 -13.56 7.72 -14.41
N ILE A 154 -13.70 7.72 -13.08
CA ILE A 154 -13.78 8.96 -12.29
C ILE A 154 -12.47 9.73 -12.39
N LEU A 155 -11.33 9.04 -12.29
CA LEU A 155 -10.01 9.65 -12.35
C LEU A 155 -9.64 10.18 -13.74
N ASN A 156 -10.08 9.52 -14.80
CA ASN A 156 -9.74 9.86 -16.19
C ASN A 156 -10.76 10.80 -16.86
N HIS A 157 -11.86 11.12 -16.18
CA HIS A 157 -12.84 12.06 -16.71
C HIS A 157 -12.31 13.50 -16.55
N GLU A 158 -12.36 14.31 -17.61
CA GLU A 158 -11.93 15.72 -17.60
C GLU A 158 -12.74 16.59 -16.64
N SER A 159 -13.92 16.14 -16.22
CA SER A 159 -14.78 16.79 -15.26
C SER A 159 -14.69 16.13 -13.89
N GLY A 160 -14.41 16.91 -12.85
CA GLY A 160 -14.43 16.46 -11.45
C GLY A 160 -13.14 16.64 -10.67
N ASN A 161 -12.04 17.01 -11.34
CA ASN A 161 -10.77 17.25 -10.67
C ASN A 161 -10.65 18.64 -10.04
N ALA A 162 -11.58 19.55 -10.35
CA ALA A 162 -11.62 20.88 -9.78
C ALA A 162 -13.05 21.22 -9.33
N VAL A 163 -13.19 21.72 -8.11
CA VAL A 163 -14.49 22.07 -7.55
C VAL A 163 -14.40 23.31 -6.66
N VAL A 164 -15.51 24.06 -6.63
CA VAL A 164 -15.73 25.12 -5.65
C VAL A 164 -16.76 24.65 -4.63
N ALA A 165 -16.44 24.75 -3.35
CA ALA A 165 -17.33 24.34 -2.28
C ALA A 165 -17.40 25.40 -1.18
N ALA A 166 -18.49 25.41 -0.42
CA ALA A 166 -18.64 26.22 0.78
C ALA A 166 -18.31 25.39 2.02
N LEU A 167 -17.58 25.96 2.97
CA LEU A 167 -17.23 25.30 4.24
C LEU A 167 -17.96 25.98 5.39
N LYS A 168 -18.74 25.24 6.13
CA LYS A 168 -19.38 25.72 7.35
C LYS A 168 -18.67 25.14 8.58
N HIS A 169 -17.65 25.84 9.06
CA HIS A 169 -16.85 25.36 10.18
C HIS A 169 -16.64 26.43 11.25
N LYS A 170 -16.91 26.12 12.53
CA LYS A 170 -16.93 27.10 13.63
C LYS A 170 -15.60 27.81 13.91
N LYS A 171 -14.47 27.20 13.51
CA LYS A 171 -13.11 27.73 13.75
C LYS A 171 -12.54 28.50 12.56
N VAL A 172 -13.24 28.53 11.43
CA VAL A 172 -12.82 29.25 10.23
C VAL A 172 -13.69 30.51 10.11
N GLN A 173 -13.07 31.65 9.87
CA GLN A 173 -13.81 32.90 9.73
C GLN A 173 -14.60 32.90 8.41
N PRO A 174 -15.89 33.32 8.43
CA PRO A 174 -16.64 33.48 7.19
C PRO A 174 -15.95 34.44 6.22
N GLY A 175 -15.96 34.07 4.95
CA GLY A 175 -15.25 34.82 3.89
C GLY A 175 -13.81 34.38 3.67
N THR A 176 -13.23 33.52 4.50
CA THR A 176 -11.89 32.98 4.25
C THR A 176 -11.90 32.07 3.02
N LEU A 177 -10.98 32.34 2.08
CA LEU A 177 -10.71 31.45 0.97
C LEU A 177 -9.64 30.44 1.39
N LEU A 178 -9.90 29.18 1.18
CA LEU A 178 -8.93 28.09 1.33
C LEU A 178 -8.77 27.37 -0.01
N LEU A 179 -7.55 26.99 -0.33
CA LEU A 179 -7.24 26.13 -1.46
C LEU A 179 -6.76 24.77 -0.95
N GLU A 180 -7.49 23.72 -1.25
CA GLU A 180 -7.06 22.36 -1.03
C GLU A 180 -6.61 21.75 -2.36
N THR A 181 -5.37 21.25 -2.38
CA THR A 181 -4.80 20.57 -3.54
C THR A 181 -4.34 19.17 -3.16
N LEU A 182 -4.58 18.23 -4.05
CA LEU A 182 -4.08 16.87 -3.94
C LEU A 182 -3.05 16.64 -5.03
N PHE A 183 -1.84 16.31 -4.61
CA PHE A 183 -0.77 15.90 -5.51
C PHE A 183 -0.54 14.42 -5.39
N VAL A 184 -0.29 13.75 -6.50
CA VAL A 184 0.08 12.33 -6.53
C VAL A 184 1.56 12.24 -6.89
N LEU A 185 2.32 11.62 -5.98
CA LEU A 185 3.70 11.25 -6.20
C LEU A 185 3.74 9.81 -6.70
N GLU A 186 4.23 9.61 -7.90
CA GLU A 186 4.33 8.29 -8.53
C GLU A 186 5.70 8.07 -9.16
N ALA A 187 6.20 6.83 -9.09
CA ALA A 187 7.43 6.47 -9.77
C ALA A 187 7.23 6.50 -11.28
N SER A 188 8.22 6.96 -12.03
CA SER A 188 8.17 7.01 -13.49
C SER A 188 9.28 6.15 -14.11
N GLY A 189 9.09 5.71 -15.38
CA GLY A 189 10.09 4.95 -16.14
C GLY A 189 9.68 3.51 -16.46
N GLN A 190 10.62 2.73 -16.99
CA GLN A 190 10.35 1.39 -17.54
C GLN A 190 9.95 0.34 -16.48
N ASN A 191 10.30 0.53 -15.22
CA ASN A 191 10.08 -0.41 -14.12
C ASN A 191 9.02 0.06 -13.11
N VAL A 192 8.02 0.84 -13.56
CA VAL A 192 6.97 1.42 -12.71
C VAL A 192 6.28 0.39 -11.83
N GLN A 193 5.90 -0.76 -12.39
CA GLN A 193 5.21 -1.82 -11.64
C GLN A 193 6.03 -2.37 -10.47
N GLN A 194 7.36 -2.49 -10.64
CA GLN A 194 8.25 -2.93 -9.56
C GLN A 194 8.50 -1.81 -8.55
N SER A 195 8.60 -0.57 -9.04
CA SER A 195 8.80 0.62 -8.19
C SER A 195 7.58 0.90 -7.31
N ASN A 196 6.36 0.68 -7.81
CA ASN A 196 5.11 0.84 -7.06
C ASN A 196 5.00 -0.09 -5.85
N ARG A 197 5.79 -1.16 -5.81
CA ARG A 197 5.91 -2.01 -4.62
C ARG A 197 6.54 -1.30 -3.43
N TYR A 198 7.42 -0.34 -3.69
CA TYR A 198 8.18 0.42 -2.67
C TYR A 198 7.67 1.85 -2.52
N LEU A 199 7.21 2.44 -3.61
CA LEU A 199 6.55 3.74 -3.66
C LEU A 199 5.25 3.57 -4.44
N PRO A 200 4.18 3.07 -3.80
CA PRO A 200 2.85 3.13 -4.41
C PRO A 200 2.48 4.60 -4.61
N PRO A 201 1.60 4.94 -5.57
CA PRO A 201 1.10 6.29 -5.74
C PRO A 201 0.70 6.89 -4.39
N ALA A 202 1.40 7.94 -3.99
CA ALA A 202 1.23 8.55 -2.67
C ALA A 202 0.59 9.93 -2.83
N VAL A 203 -0.48 10.18 -2.08
CA VAL A 203 -1.19 11.44 -2.09
C VAL A 203 -0.55 12.40 -1.09
N ILE A 204 -0.20 13.59 -1.56
CA ILE A 204 0.22 14.73 -0.75
C ILE A 204 -0.91 15.76 -0.79
N ARG A 205 -1.54 15.99 0.36
CA ARG A 205 -2.60 16.98 0.52
C ARG A 205 -2.01 18.28 1.06
N ILE A 206 -2.29 19.37 0.38
CA ILE A 206 -1.93 20.72 0.83
C ILE A 206 -3.21 21.53 1.00
N LEU A 207 -3.35 22.22 2.12
CA LEU A 207 -4.47 23.12 2.41
C LEU A 207 -3.89 24.47 2.82
N LEU A 208 -4.10 25.51 2.01
CA LEU A 208 -3.60 26.86 2.25
C LEU A 208 -4.73 27.87 2.33
N ASP A 209 -4.58 28.89 3.19
CA ASP A 209 -5.42 30.08 3.16
C ASP A 209 -4.87 31.14 2.19
N GLU A 210 -5.59 32.27 2.00
CA GLU A 210 -5.17 33.39 1.12
C GLU A 210 -3.79 33.96 1.47
N GLN A 211 -3.30 33.76 2.68
CA GLN A 211 -1.98 34.22 3.12
C GLN A 211 -0.90 33.14 2.92
N GLY A 212 -1.26 31.96 2.40
CA GLY A 212 -0.36 30.85 2.22
C GLY A 212 -0.05 30.07 3.49
N ASN A 213 -0.84 30.22 4.55
CA ASN A 213 -0.68 29.47 5.79
C ASN A 213 -1.35 28.10 5.69
N ASP A 214 -0.72 27.09 6.27
CA ASP A 214 -1.20 25.69 6.39
C ASP A 214 -1.58 25.28 7.82
N ASP A 215 -1.63 26.25 8.74
CA ASP A 215 -1.86 26.01 10.18
C ASP A 215 -3.35 25.70 10.51
N TYR A 216 -3.87 24.66 9.86
CA TYR A 216 -5.24 24.21 10.07
C TYR A 216 -5.31 22.72 10.49
N PRO A 217 -4.69 22.35 11.64
CA PRO A 217 -4.62 20.96 12.07
C PRO A 217 -5.98 20.31 12.37
N TYR A 218 -7.02 21.13 12.49
CA TYR A 218 -8.41 20.71 12.70
C TYR A 218 -9.23 20.57 11.40
N LEU A 219 -8.62 20.87 10.27
CA LEU A 219 -9.19 20.71 8.93
C LEU A 219 -8.47 19.56 8.20
N ASP A 220 -8.46 18.37 8.81
CA ASP A 220 -8.10 17.17 8.11
C ASP A 220 -9.10 16.87 6.98
N HIS A 221 -8.77 15.94 6.11
CA HIS A 221 -9.58 15.63 4.93
C HIS A 221 -11.03 15.23 5.32
N ASP A 222 -11.18 14.42 6.35
CA ASP A 222 -12.49 13.94 6.80
C ASP A 222 -13.32 15.07 7.42
N SER A 223 -12.68 15.92 8.23
CA SER A 223 -13.33 17.09 8.84
C SER A 223 -13.79 18.09 7.78
N VAL A 224 -12.98 18.33 6.75
CA VAL A 224 -13.38 19.18 5.62
C VAL A 224 -14.58 18.59 4.93
N ASN A 225 -14.54 17.31 4.55
CA ASN A 225 -15.63 16.65 3.81
C ASN A 225 -16.97 16.65 4.58
N GLN A 226 -16.92 16.48 5.90
CA GLN A 226 -18.13 16.50 6.74
C GLN A 226 -18.84 17.87 6.80
N HIS A 227 -18.11 18.96 6.55
CA HIS A 227 -18.61 20.33 6.71
C HIS A 227 -18.75 21.06 5.37
N LEU A 228 -18.45 20.40 4.24
CA LEU A 228 -18.60 20.97 2.91
C LEU A 228 -20.08 21.01 2.47
N GLN A 229 -20.38 22.05 1.73
CA GLN A 229 -21.66 22.21 1.05
C GLN A 229 -21.43 22.50 -0.41
N PRO A 230 -22.24 21.93 -1.31
CA PRO A 230 -22.13 22.18 -2.74
C PRO A 230 -22.48 23.64 -3.04
N VAL A 231 -21.81 24.20 -4.05
CA VAL A 231 -22.03 25.56 -4.54
C VAL A 231 -22.61 25.51 -5.94
N ALA A 232 -23.64 26.30 -6.21
CA ALA A 232 -24.20 26.38 -7.54
C ALA A 232 -23.18 26.87 -8.58
N ALA A 233 -23.19 26.30 -9.79
CA ALA A 233 -22.17 26.57 -10.82
C ALA A 233 -22.04 28.06 -11.17
N ALA A 234 -23.12 28.83 -11.14
CA ALA A 234 -23.09 30.28 -11.37
C ALA A 234 -22.30 31.03 -10.30
N ILE A 235 -22.48 30.64 -9.03
CA ILE A 235 -21.73 31.23 -7.88
C ILE A 235 -20.28 30.79 -7.93
N ALA A 236 -20.01 29.51 -8.21
CA ALA A 236 -18.67 28.99 -8.36
C ALA A 236 -17.86 29.76 -9.41
N LYS A 237 -18.47 30.04 -10.58
CA LYS A 237 -17.85 30.85 -11.64
C LYS A 237 -17.53 32.26 -11.18
N GLN A 238 -18.40 32.90 -10.41
CA GLN A 238 -18.16 34.24 -9.86
C GLN A 238 -17.01 34.23 -8.85
N VAL A 239 -16.95 33.23 -7.96
CA VAL A 239 -15.86 33.09 -6.99
C VAL A 239 -14.52 32.95 -7.71
N ILE A 240 -14.43 32.09 -8.71
CA ILE A 240 -13.20 31.90 -9.50
C ILE A 240 -12.79 33.22 -10.17
N GLN A 241 -13.72 33.92 -10.83
CA GLN A 241 -13.42 35.18 -11.50
C GLN A 241 -12.95 36.29 -10.55
N LEU A 242 -13.53 36.35 -9.34
CA LEU A 242 -13.17 37.36 -8.34
C LEU A 242 -11.84 37.07 -7.65
N LYS A 243 -11.44 35.81 -7.57
CA LYS A 243 -10.28 35.34 -6.80
C LYS A 243 -9.21 34.68 -7.69
N GLU A 244 -9.23 34.92 -8.99
CA GLU A 244 -8.35 34.28 -9.97
C GLU A 244 -6.87 34.42 -9.60
N ASP A 245 -6.43 35.66 -9.33
CA ASP A 245 -5.03 35.93 -8.98
C ASP A 245 -4.62 35.20 -7.69
N ALA A 246 -5.44 35.27 -6.65
CA ALA A 246 -5.17 34.61 -5.38
C ALA A 246 -5.14 33.07 -5.53
N ILE A 247 -6.02 32.50 -6.34
CA ILE A 247 -6.04 31.05 -6.62
C ILE A 247 -4.75 30.64 -7.35
N CYS A 248 -4.31 31.41 -8.34
CA CYS A 248 -3.07 31.14 -9.07
C CYS A 248 -1.82 31.20 -8.16
N GLU A 249 -1.75 32.20 -7.27
CA GLU A 249 -0.67 32.31 -6.29
C GLU A 249 -0.67 31.12 -5.33
N LEU A 250 -1.85 30.73 -4.82
CA LEU A 250 -2.01 29.60 -3.93
C LEU A 250 -1.70 28.24 -4.60
N LEU A 251 -2.02 28.09 -5.87
CA LEU A 251 -1.63 26.91 -6.64
C LEU A 251 -0.11 26.77 -6.71
N THR A 252 0.57 27.88 -7.02
CA THR A 252 2.03 27.90 -7.06
C THR A 252 2.66 27.60 -5.69
N ALA A 253 2.11 28.19 -4.64
CA ALA A 253 2.57 27.94 -3.27
C ALA A 253 2.32 26.49 -2.84
N SER A 254 1.19 25.90 -3.21
CA SER A 254 0.85 24.51 -2.90
C SER A 254 1.77 23.52 -3.63
N GLU A 255 2.14 23.80 -4.88
CA GLU A 255 3.11 22.99 -5.64
C GLU A 255 4.49 23.00 -4.95
N GLN A 256 4.95 24.17 -4.51
CA GLN A 256 6.20 24.28 -3.76
C GLN A 256 6.14 23.51 -2.43
N ALA A 257 5.04 23.63 -1.69
CA ALA A 257 4.85 22.91 -0.44
C ALA A 257 4.84 21.39 -0.64
N ALA A 258 4.18 20.90 -1.68
CA ALA A 258 4.17 19.48 -2.04
C ALA A 258 5.55 18.98 -2.48
N ALA A 259 6.29 19.80 -3.26
CA ALA A 259 7.66 19.49 -3.67
C ALA A 259 8.63 19.38 -2.49
N MET A 260 8.39 20.11 -1.39
CA MET A 260 9.19 19.99 -0.16
C MET A 260 8.87 18.71 0.62
N GLN A 261 7.67 18.14 0.51
CA GLN A 261 7.28 16.90 1.19
C GLN A 261 7.69 15.65 0.41
N ALA A 262 7.69 15.68 -0.92
CA ALA A 262 8.01 14.56 -1.78
C ALA A 262 9.34 13.85 -1.46
N PRO A 263 10.46 14.55 -1.16
CA PRO A 263 11.73 13.91 -0.84
C PRO A 263 11.68 12.97 0.37
N GLN A 264 10.84 13.25 1.36
CA GLN A 264 10.69 12.40 2.54
C GLN A 264 10.06 11.04 2.17
N LEU A 265 9.06 11.05 1.30
CA LEU A 265 8.40 9.85 0.80
C LEU A 265 9.36 9.02 -0.06
N ILE A 266 10.13 9.68 -0.92
CA ILE A 266 11.16 9.04 -1.76
C ILE A 266 12.24 8.41 -0.88
N ALA A 267 12.76 9.13 0.11
CA ALA A 267 13.79 8.61 1.03
C ALA A 267 13.28 7.39 1.84
N ALA A 268 12.03 7.42 2.29
CA ALA A 268 11.41 6.29 2.97
C ALA A 268 11.26 5.06 2.04
N ALA A 269 10.97 5.27 0.77
CA ALA A 269 10.91 4.22 -0.23
C ALA A 269 12.30 3.66 -0.57
N GLU A 270 13.32 4.53 -0.72
CA GLU A 270 14.71 4.11 -0.91
C GLU A 270 15.21 3.25 0.26
N ALA A 271 14.91 3.64 1.50
CA ALA A 271 15.26 2.87 2.68
C ALA A 271 14.64 1.46 2.66
N ARG A 272 13.37 1.34 2.24
CA ARG A 272 12.70 0.04 2.08
C ARG A 272 13.35 -0.84 1.02
N ILE A 273 13.75 -0.27 -0.12
CA ILE A 273 14.49 -0.98 -1.16
C ILE A 273 15.82 -1.49 -0.61
N GLN A 274 16.59 -0.64 0.05
CA GLN A 274 17.88 -1.02 0.64
C GLN A 274 17.73 -2.11 1.69
N GLN A 275 16.74 -2.02 2.58
CA GLN A 275 16.45 -3.05 3.58
C GLN A 275 16.09 -4.41 2.96
N THR A 276 15.55 -4.41 1.75
CA THR A 276 15.19 -5.64 1.04
C THR A 276 16.39 -6.24 0.30
N PHE A 277 17.10 -5.42 -0.46
CA PHE A 277 18.15 -5.91 -1.38
C PHE A 277 19.52 -6.05 -0.74
N THR A 278 19.92 -5.14 0.14
CA THR A 278 21.26 -5.16 0.73
C THR A 278 21.58 -6.45 1.48
N PRO A 279 20.70 -6.95 2.38
CA PRO A 279 20.97 -8.21 3.08
C PRO A 279 21.05 -9.42 2.13
N GLU A 280 20.29 -9.40 1.05
CA GLU A 280 20.30 -10.49 0.08
C GLU A 280 21.59 -10.51 -0.75
N ILE A 281 22.05 -9.34 -1.19
CA ILE A 281 23.33 -9.20 -1.89
C ILE A 281 24.49 -9.63 -0.98
N GLU A 282 24.48 -9.19 0.28
CA GLU A 282 25.49 -9.59 1.26
C GLU A 282 25.48 -11.10 1.52
N ARG A 283 24.30 -11.71 1.63
CA ARG A 283 24.13 -13.16 1.78
C ARG A 283 24.70 -13.91 0.58
N LEU A 284 24.37 -13.48 -0.64
CA LEU A 284 24.88 -14.12 -1.86
C LEU A 284 26.41 -14.02 -1.95
N LYS A 285 26.97 -12.85 -1.65
CA LYS A 285 28.42 -12.64 -1.60
C LYS A 285 29.11 -13.55 -0.58
N ALA A 286 28.52 -13.70 0.61
CA ALA A 286 29.05 -14.59 1.62
C ALA A 286 28.93 -16.08 1.22
N LEU A 287 27.83 -16.47 0.58
CA LEU A 287 27.62 -17.81 0.07
C LEU A 287 28.60 -18.14 -1.06
N GLN A 288 28.89 -17.22 -1.95
CA GLN A 288 29.82 -17.41 -3.07
C GLN A 288 31.22 -17.81 -2.56
N GLN A 289 31.64 -17.28 -1.41
CA GLN A 289 32.95 -17.65 -0.80
C GLN A 289 33.07 -19.12 -0.38
N VAL A 290 31.93 -19.77 -0.09
CA VAL A 290 31.90 -21.15 0.42
C VAL A 290 31.21 -22.14 -0.54
N ASN A 291 30.51 -21.64 -1.54
CA ASN A 291 29.77 -22.46 -2.52
C ASN A 291 30.00 -21.96 -3.96
N PRO A 292 30.78 -22.70 -4.76
CA PRO A 292 31.10 -22.32 -6.12
C PRO A 292 29.91 -22.35 -7.10
N ASN A 293 28.74 -22.85 -6.67
CA ASN A 293 27.52 -22.85 -7.49
C ASN A 293 26.79 -21.51 -7.46
N VAL A 294 27.11 -20.60 -6.55
CA VAL A 294 26.59 -19.23 -6.55
C VAL A 294 27.33 -18.44 -7.63
N ARG A 295 26.60 -18.04 -8.65
CA ARG A 295 27.15 -17.37 -9.83
C ARG A 295 27.29 -15.87 -9.57
N GLU A 296 28.30 -15.27 -10.16
CA GLU A 296 28.50 -13.82 -10.14
C GLU A 296 27.32 -13.08 -10.80
N GLU A 297 26.71 -13.68 -11.83
CA GLU A 297 25.57 -13.11 -12.53
C GLU A 297 24.34 -12.96 -11.60
N GLU A 298 24.17 -13.82 -10.59
CA GLU A 298 23.08 -13.72 -9.61
C GLU A 298 23.27 -12.49 -8.71
N ILE A 299 24.49 -12.24 -8.26
CA ILE A 299 24.82 -11.07 -7.45
C ILE A 299 24.63 -9.79 -8.28
N GLN A 300 25.16 -9.76 -9.49
CA GLN A 300 25.03 -8.63 -10.41
C GLN A 300 23.57 -8.34 -10.75
N PHE A 301 22.73 -9.35 -10.88
CA PHE A 301 21.30 -9.17 -11.10
C PHE A 301 20.64 -8.38 -9.96
N PHE A 302 20.88 -8.75 -8.69
CA PHE A 302 20.33 -8.03 -7.56
C PHE A 302 20.91 -6.63 -7.40
N GLU A 303 22.20 -6.43 -7.69
CA GLU A 303 22.82 -5.10 -7.70
C GLU A 303 22.23 -4.19 -8.78
N GLN A 304 22.02 -4.72 -9.98
CA GLN A 304 21.36 -3.99 -11.06
C GLN A 304 19.90 -3.66 -10.73
N GLN A 305 19.16 -4.58 -10.14
CA GLN A 305 17.78 -4.34 -9.68
C GLN A 305 17.74 -3.21 -8.64
N LEU A 306 18.63 -3.23 -7.65
CA LEU A 306 18.76 -2.18 -6.65
C LEU A 306 19.02 -0.81 -7.30
N GLN A 307 19.96 -0.75 -8.24
CA GLN A 307 20.29 0.49 -8.96
C GLN A 307 19.12 1.00 -9.80
N GLN A 308 18.45 0.11 -10.57
CA GLN A 308 17.32 0.48 -11.40
C GLN A 308 16.12 0.99 -10.59
N LEU A 309 15.79 0.32 -9.49
CA LEU A 309 14.71 0.76 -8.60
C LEU A 309 15.03 2.10 -7.93
N THR A 310 16.25 2.28 -7.46
CA THR A 310 16.68 3.56 -6.87
C THR A 310 16.64 4.69 -7.90
N ALA A 311 17.06 4.43 -9.13
CA ALA A 311 16.98 5.41 -10.22
C ALA A 311 15.53 5.76 -10.57
N ALA A 312 14.63 4.76 -10.62
CA ALA A 312 13.21 4.96 -10.88
C ALA A 312 12.54 5.82 -9.79
N LEU A 313 12.91 5.63 -8.51
CA LEU A 313 12.42 6.49 -7.43
C LEU A 313 12.89 7.93 -7.56
N LYS A 314 14.14 8.15 -7.97
CA LYS A 314 14.67 9.50 -8.19
C LYS A 314 14.04 10.23 -9.37
N SER A 315 13.46 9.49 -10.31
CA SER A 315 12.70 10.03 -11.43
C SER A 315 11.20 10.12 -11.15
N SER A 316 10.78 9.99 -9.89
CA SER A 316 9.37 10.13 -9.50
C SER A 316 8.83 11.49 -9.90
N ASN A 317 7.58 11.48 -10.35
CA ASN A 317 6.87 12.67 -10.78
C ASN A 317 5.80 13.06 -9.76
N LEU A 318 5.72 14.36 -9.50
CA LEU A 318 4.68 14.94 -8.67
C LEU A 318 3.66 15.61 -9.59
N ARG A 319 2.44 15.06 -9.63
CA ARG A 319 1.36 15.54 -10.49
C ARG A 319 0.23 16.11 -9.65
N LEU A 320 -0.23 17.32 -10.01
CA LEU A 320 -1.48 17.85 -9.45
C LEU A 320 -2.65 16.99 -9.95
N ASP A 321 -3.41 16.45 -9.03
CA ASP A 321 -4.50 15.51 -9.31
C ASP A 321 -5.86 16.17 -9.11
N ALA A 322 -6.06 16.88 -8.01
CA ALA A 322 -7.32 17.56 -7.74
C ALA A 322 -7.13 18.89 -7.05
N VAL A 323 -8.05 19.80 -7.30
CA VAL A 323 -8.11 21.15 -6.73
C VAL A 323 -9.50 21.42 -6.16
N ARG A 324 -9.53 21.92 -4.94
CA ARG A 324 -10.77 22.36 -4.31
C ARG A 324 -10.61 23.79 -3.80
N VAL A 325 -11.37 24.69 -4.38
CA VAL A 325 -11.51 26.07 -3.88
C VAL A 325 -12.63 26.09 -2.84
N ILE A 326 -12.29 26.46 -1.61
CA ILE A 326 -13.22 26.42 -0.48
C ILE A 326 -13.44 27.83 0.04
N VAL A 327 -14.68 28.24 0.17
CA VAL A 327 -15.06 29.52 0.77
C VAL A 327 -15.78 29.25 2.08
N ALA A 328 -15.22 29.76 3.19
CA ALA A 328 -15.87 29.65 4.50
C ALA A 328 -17.14 30.53 4.57
N THR A 329 -18.23 29.98 5.13
CA THR A 329 -19.53 30.63 5.26
C THR A 329 -20.07 30.65 6.68
#